data_c19ed42650174f6eb60608c2fd793e01
#
_entry.id   c19ed42650174f6eb60608c2fd793e01
#
_cell.length_a   1.000
_cell.length_b   1.000
_cell.length_c   1.000
_cell.angle_alpha   90.00
_cell.angle_beta   90.00
_cell.angle_gamma   90.00
#
_symmetry.space_group_name_H-M   'P 1'
#
loop_
_entity.id
_entity.type
_entity.pdbx_description
1 polymer ?
#
loop_
_entity_poly.entity_id
_entity_poly.type
_entity_poly.pdbx_seq_one_letter_code
_entity_poly.pdbx_strand_id
1 'polypeptide(L)'
;MKKIKQKINDIRLQNKLVIIYVVTGLIPLIVLFVFAYCQMRNILMDRDLKSIKGAIEQSVTTVDGQIEVYDNLSNYITFNDTLSGVLSYDYKSTYEMYNQIVTTFDPMLSSLKYFHNDINKVTIYINNGIKHDTTLAPLSEIENEAFYNSAVNSTNINWYVDKDKKELISARKMSTLATAGITGIMYINVDYDSIMDIYAKGLIDNSGICLLYTSDAADEL
;
A
#
# COMPACT_ATOMS: atom_id res chain seq x y z
N MET A 1 38.61 -44.60 -31.02
CA MET A 1 39.55 -43.65 -31.63
C MET A 1 40.09 -44.05 -32.99
N LYS A 2 40.44 -45.36 -33.29
CA LYS A 2 40.97 -45.80 -34.60
C LYS A 2 40.00 -45.60 -35.81
N LYS A 3 38.68 -45.85 -35.64
CA LYS A 3 37.66 -45.70 -36.72
C LYS A 3 37.44 -44.22 -37.16
N ILE A 4 37.61 -43.26 -36.25
CA ILE A 4 37.48 -41.82 -36.56
C ILE A 4 38.71 -41.34 -37.34
N LYS A 5 39.91 -41.78 -36.96
CA LYS A 5 41.13 -41.49 -37.70
C LYS A 5 41.14 -42.02 -39.16
N GLN A 6 40.57 -43.22 -39.40
CA GLN A 6 40.45 -43.80 -40.75
C GLN A 6 39.47 -42.99 -41.62
N LYS A 7 38.30 -42.58 -41.06
CA LYS A 7 37.30 -41.78 -41.79
C LYS A 7 37.81 -40.38 -42.16
N ILE A 8 38.67 -39.77 -41.32
CA ILE A 8 39.29 -38.46 -41.61
C ILE A 8 40.38 -38.59 -42.71
N ASN A 9 41.01 -39.76 -42.86
CA ASN A 9 42.05 -39.95 -43.89
C ASN A 9 41.50 -40.09 -45.31
N ASP A 10 40.26 -40.55 -45.49
CA ASP A 10 39.61 -40.76 -46.78
C ASP A 10 38.90 -39.48 -47.37
N ILE A 11 38.94 -38.38 -46.66
CA ILE A 11 38.33 -37.10 -47.09
C ILE A 11 39.28 -36.39 -48.02
N ARG A 12 38.79 -35.85 -49.16
CA ARG A 12 39.56 -35.02 -50.10
C ARG A 12 40.21 -33.86 -49.38
N LEU A 13 41.44 -33.50 -49.77
CA LEU A 13 42.27 -32.48 -49.14
C LEU A 13 41.54 -31.13 -48.93
N GLN A 14 40.69 -30.76 -49.92
CA GLN A 14 39.87 -29.54 -49.81
C GLN A 14 38.89 -29.60 -48.66
N ASN A 15 38.22 -30.73 -48.44
CA ASN A 15 37.28 -30.89 -47.32
C ASN A 15 37.98 -30.93 -45.96
N LYS A 16 39.20 -31.47 -45.90
CA LYS A 16 40.05 -31.39 -44.69
C LYS A 16 40.37 -29.96 -44.28
N LEU A 17 40.74 -29.10 -45.23
CA LEU A 17 41.02 -27.72 -45.01
C LEU A 17 39.79 -26.95 -44.52
N VAL A 18 38.60 -27.20 -45.10
CA VAL A 18 37.33 -26.60 -44.67
C VAL A 18 36.96 -27.02 -43.25
N ILE A 19 37.09 -28.32 -42.93
CA ILE A 19 36.81 -28.81 -41.55
C ILE A 19 37.76 -28.18 -40.54
N ILE A 20 39.03 -28.07 -40.84
CA ILE A 20 40.02 -27.44 -39.93
C ILE A 20 39.65 -25.98 -39.74
N TYR A 21 39.30 -25.23 -40.79
CA TYR A 21 38.90 -23.83 -40.70
C TYR A 21 37.64 -23.62 -39.87
N VAL A 22 36.62 -24.50 -40.10
CA VAL A 22 35.37 -24.48 -39.31
C VAL A 22 35.63 -24.80 -37.83
N VAL A 23 36.45 -25.79 -37.55
CA VAL A 23 36.74 -26.19 -36.15
C VAL A 23 37.57 -25.12 -35.42
N THR A 24 38.54 -24.56 -36.09
CA THR A 24 39.43 -23.56 -35.45
C THR A 24 38.87 -22.16 -35.43
N GLY A 25 37.98 -21.78 -36.33
CA GLY A 25 37.37 -20.46 -36.41
C GLY A 25 35.95 -20.41 -35.81
N LEU A 26 35.04 -21.30 -36.25
CA LEU A 26 33.63 -21.22 -35.90
C LEU A 26 33.35 -21.73 -34.48
N ILE A 27 34.01 -22.80 -34.01
CA ILE A 27 33.77 -23.35 -32.66
C ILE A 27 34.16 -22.36 -31.55
N PRO A 28 35.35 -21.72 -31.57
CA PRO A 28 35.69 -20.72 -30.55
C PRO A 28 34.72 -19.54 -30.56
N LEU A 29 34.25 -19.13 -31.73
CA LEU A 29 33.30 -18.03 -31.86
C LEU A 29 31.93 -18.37 -31.25
N ILE A 30 31.42 -19.60 -31.45
CA ILE A 30 30.20 -20.08 -30.82
C ILE A 30 30.37 -20.15 -29.29
N VAL A 31 31.51 -20.65 -28.80
CA VAL A 31 31.79 -20.75 -27.34
C VAL A 31 31.79 -19.36 -26.71
N LEU A 32 32.46 -18.38 -27.37
CA LEU A 32 32.45 -16.99 -26.89
C LEU A 32 31.05 -16.37 -26.89
N PHE A 33 30.27 -16.63 -27.95
CA PHE A 33 28.89 -16.15 -28.05
C PHE A 33 28.02 -16.72 -26.92
N VAL A 34 28.07 -18.02 -26.68
CA VAL A 34 27.30 -18.67 -25.59
C VAL A 34 27.73 -18.13 -24.23
N PHE A 35 29.04 -17.97 -24.00
CA PHE A 35 29.56 -17.40 -22.78
C PHE A 35 29.06 -15.96 -22.56
N ALA A 36 29.17 -15.13 -23.58
CA ALA A 36 28.69 -13.74 -23.52
C ALA A 36 27.18 -13.65 -23.26
N TYR A 37 26.41 -14.52 -23.94
CA TYR A 37 24.96 -14.62 -23.75
C TYR A 37 24.59 -15.01 -22.30
N CYS A 38 25.24 -16.02 -21.73
CA CYS A 38 25.00 -16.44 -20.36
C CYS A 38 25.37 -15.35 -19.34
N GLN A 39 26.49 -14.64 -19.57
CA GLN A 39 26.89 -13.52 -18.72
C GLN A 39 25.88 -12.37 -18.78
N MET A 40 25.49 -11.99 -19.99
CA MET A 40 24.51 -10.92 -20.20
C MET A 40 23.16 -11.23 -19.55
N ARG A 41 22.68 -12.47 -19.73
CA ARG A 41 21.44 -12.94 -19.08
C ARG A 41 21.50 -12.84 -17.55
N ASN A 42 22.59 -13.28 -16.94
CA ASN A 42 22.74 -13.21 -15.49
C ASN A 42 22.77 -11.76 -14.98
N ILE A 43 23.48 -10.87 -15.67
CA ILE A 43 23.56 -9.45 -15.31
C ILE A 43 22.18 -8.77 -15.43
N LEU A 44 21.44 -9.05 -16.51
CA LEU A 44 20.10 -8.52 -16.70
C LEU A 44 19.15 -9.02 -15.61
N MET A 45 19.15 -10.33 -15.32
CA MET A 45 18.30 -10.92 -14.28
C MET A 45 18.57 -10.30 -12.89
N ASP A 46 19.82 -10.15 -12.51
CA ASP A 46 20.21 -9.51 -11.24
C ASP A 46 19.78 -8.04 -11.17
N ARG A 47 19.89 -7.34 -12.28
CA ARG A 47 19.47 -5.95 -12.39
C ARG A 47 17.94 -5.80 -12.26
N ASP A 48 17.20 -6.67 -12.95
CA ASP A 48 15.75 -6.67 -12.92
C ASP A 48 15.21 -7.01 -11.54
N LEU A 49 15.78 -8.01 -10.87
CA LEU A 49 15.41 -8.36 -9.49
C LEU A 49 15.66 -7.21 -8.52
N LYS A 50 16.80 -6.51 -8.65
CA LYS A 50 17.09 -5.33 -7.83
C LYS A 50 16.11 -4.18 -8.10
N SER A 51 15.77 -3.96 -9.36
CA SER A 51 14.80 -2.93 -9.76
C SER A 51 13.42 -3.21 -9.17
N ILE A 52 12.91 -4.45 -9.31
CA ILE A 52 11.61 -4.87 -8.76
C ILE A 52 11.61 -4.73 -7.22
N LYS A 53 12.67 -5.20 -6.56
CA LYS A 53 12.79 -5.06 -5.11
C LYS A 53 12.76 -3.60 -4.68
N GLY A 54 13.50 -2.73 -5.35
CA GLY A 54 13.51 -1.29 -5.09
C GLY A 54 12.11 -0.65 -5.30
N ALA A 55 11.40 -1.06 -6.35
CA ALA A 55 10.04 -0.59 -6.63
C ALA A 55 9.06 -1.00 -5.51
N ILE A 56 9.14 -2.25 -5.05
CA ILE A 56 8.31 -2.73 -3.93
C ILE A 56 8.61 -1.95 -2.64
N GLU A 57 9.88 -1.80 -2.28
CA GLU A 57 10.30 -1.06 -1.09
C GLU A 57 9.83 0.40 -1.14
N GLN A 58 9.94 1.04 -2.30
CA GLN A 58 9.45 2.41 -2.48
C GLN A 58 7.92 2.49 -2.36
N SER A 59 7.18 1.55 -2.97
CA SER A 59 5.71 1.51 -2.88
C SER A 59 5.25 1.31 -1.43
N VAL A 60 5.89 0.41 -0.69
CA VAL A 60 5.60 0.21 0.74
C VAL A 60 5.87 1.50 1.52
N THR A 61 7.02 2.13 1.33
CA THR A 61 7.36 3.40 2.01
C THR A 61 6.35 4.51 1.70
N THR A 62 5.84 4.57 0.47
CA THR A 62 4.84 5.56 0.08
C THR A 62 3.50 5.30 0.78
N VAL A 63 3.07 4.04 0.84
CA VAL A 63 1.85 3.64 1.59
C VAL A 63 2.01 3.92 3.08
N ASP A 64 3.15 3.56 3.68
CA ASP A 64 3.43 3.83 5.09
C ASP A 64 3.37 5.34 5.39
N GLY A 65 3.94 6.17 4.51
CA GLY A 65 3.86 7.62 4.63
C GLY A 65 2.43 8.16 4.55
N GLN A 66 1.57 7.55 3.72
CA GLN A 66 0.15 7.91 3.65
C GLN A 66 -0.60 7.50 4.92
N ILE A 67 -0.34 6.31 5.44
CA ILE A 67 -0.90 5.85 6.72
C ILE A 67 -0.50 6.79 7.86
N GLU A 68 0.77 7.23 7.90
CA GLU A 68 1.26 8.19 8.90
C GLU A 68 0.48 9.52 8.87
N VAL A 69 0.06 9.99 7.68
CA VAL A 69 -0.80 11.17 7.58
C VAL A 69 -2.12 10.97 8.32
N TYR A 70 -2.78 9.82 8.14
CA TYR A 70 -4.05 9.53 8.85
C TYR A 70 -3.83 9.32 10.35
N ASP A 71 -2.71 8.72 10.74
CA ASP A 71 -2.32 8.60 12.15
C ASP A 71 -2.14 9.97 12.81
N ASN A 72 -1.52 10.90 12.10
CA ASN A 72 -1.37 12.28 12.55
C ASN A 72 -2.72 13.00 12.65
N LEU A 73 -3.64 12.78 11.71
CA LEU A 73 -5.01 13.28 11.79
C LEU A 73 -5.77 12.70 12.99
N SER A 74 -5.67 11.39 13.21
CA SER A 74 -6.25 10.71 14.37
C SER A 74 -5.72 11.28 15.69
N ASN A 75 -4.40 11.54 15.77
CA ASN A 75 -3.77 12.19 16.91
C ASN A 75 -4.28 13.64 17.10
N TYR A 76 -4.32 14.41 16.01
CA TYR A 76 -4.81 15.78 16.05
C TYR A 76 -6.23 15.85 16.63
N ILE A 77 -7.16 15.02 16.13
CA ILE A 77 -8.54 15.01 16.60
C ILE A 77 -8.63 14.52 18.06
N THR A 78 -7.93 13.43 18.38
CA THR A 78 -8.00 12.80 19.72
C THR A 78 -7.50 13.72 20.81
N PHE A 79 -6.45 14.49 20.54
CA PHE A 79 -5.81 15.38 21.53
C PHE A 79 -6.20 16.85 21.37
N ASN A 80 -7.21 17.14 20.56
CA ASN A 80 -7.70 18.51 20.40
C ASN A 80 -8.58 18.92 21.57
N ASP A 81 -8.12 19.87 22.37
CA ASP A 81 -8.83 20.36 23.54
C ASP A 81 -10.16 21.01 23.21
N THR A 82 -10.28 21.69 22.06
CA THR A 82 -11.53 22.31 21.63
C THR A 82 -12.60 21.27 21.33
N LEU A 83 -12.24 20.21 20.58
CA LEU A 83 -13.15 19.10 20.28
C LEU A 83 -13.58 18.36 21.53
N SER A 84 -12.60 18.02 22.37
CA SER A 84 -12.87 17.37 23.67
C SER A 84 -13.72 18.23 24.58
N GLY A 85 -13.47 19.55 24.60
CA GLY A 85 -14.23 20.52 25.37
C GLY A 85 -15.69 20.60 24.94
N VAL A 86 -15.95 20.66 23.62
CA VAL A 86 -17.33 20.67 23.08
C VAL A 86 -18.07 19.40 23.48
N LEU A 87 -17.41 18.22 23.40
CA LEU A 87 -18.06 16.94 23.72
C LEU A 87 -18.24 16.69 25.19
N SER A 88 -17.43 17.26 26.06
CA SER A 88 -17.45 17.04 27.52
C SER A 88 -18.18 18.15 28.30
N TYR A 89 -18.59 19.22 27.62
CA TYR A 89 -19.28 20.34 28.29
C TYR A 89 -20.71 19.97 28.71
N ASP A 90 -21.10 20.36 29.93
CA ASP A 90 -22.46 20.19 30.45
C ASP A 90 -23.36 21.33 30.00
N TYR A 91 -24.02 21.15 28.86
CA TYR A 91 -24.88 22.17 28.25
C TYR A 91 -26.19 22.37 29.00
N LYS A 92 -26.55 23.62 29.24
CA LYS A 92 -27.81 23.99 29.89
C LYS A 92 -29.04 23.77 28.99
N SER A 93 -28.84 23.76 27.67
CA SER A 93 -29.90 23.52 26.70
C SER A 93 -29.41 22.78 25.47
N THR A 94 -30.33 22.02 24.84
CA THR A 94 -30.08 21.33 23.57
C THR A 94 -29.72 22.32 22.45
N TYR A 95 -30.27 23.53 22.48
CA TYR A 95 -29.93 24.56 21.50
C TYR A 95 -28.47 25.03 21.60
N GLU A 96 -27.99 25.27 22.82
CA GLU A 96 -26.59 25.66 23.08
C GLU A 96 -25.63 24.56 22.59
N MET A 97 -25.91 23.31 22.93
CA MET A 97 -25.15 22.15 22.47
C MET A 97 -25.12 22.07 20.95
N TYR A 98 -26.27 22.13 20.30
CA TYR A 98 -26.39 22.08 18.84
C TYR A 98 -25.61 23.20 18.17
N ASN A 99 -25.70 24.42 18.71
CA ASN A 99 -24.97 25.58 18.19
C ASN A 99 -23.46 25.38 18.26
N GLN A 100 -22.94 24.85 19.38
CA GLN A 100 -21.50 24.55 19.50
C GLN A 100 -21.04 23.44 18.56
N ILE A 101 -21.86 22.42 18.35
CA ILE A 101 -21.56 21.37 17.38
C ILE A 101 -21.46 21.95 15.96
N VAL A 102 -22.48 22.70 15.52
CA VAL A 102 -22.53 23.24 14.15
C VAL A 102 -21.47 24.34 13.91
N THR A 103 -21.19 25.17 14.90
CA THR A 103 -20.27 26.29 14.69
C THR A 103 -18.81 25.97 14.93
N THR A 104 -18.51 24.95 15.75
CA THR A 104 -17.14 24.65 16.18
C THR A 104 -16.73 23.22 15.78
N PHE A 105 -17.51 22.23 16.18
CA PHE A 105 -17.16 20.82 16.03
C PHE A 105 -17.18 20.36 14.56
N ASP A 106 -18.30 20.55 13.86
CA ASP A 106 -18.46 20.13 12.48
C ASP A 106 -17.49 20.77 11.49
N PRO A 107 -17.23 22.10 11.55
CA PRO A 107 -16.26 22.71 10.65
C PRO A 107 -14.85 22.14 10.82
N MET A 108 -14.46 21.79 12.05
CA MET A 108 -13.15 21.19 12.31
C MET A 108 -13.04 19.80 11.69
N LEU A 109 -14.03 18.92 11.87
CA LEU A 109 -13.99 17.58 11.30
C LEU A 109 -14.20 17.59 9.78
N SER A 110 -15.11 18.42 9.28
CA SER A 110 -15.40 18.51 7.85
C SER A 110 -14.22 19.06 7.05
N SER A 111 -13.44 19.98 7.64
CA SER A 111 -12.23 20.50 6.99
C SER A 111 -11.21 19.41 6.70
N LEU A 112 -11.07 18.42 7.58
CA LEU A 112 -10.14 17.30 7.39
C LEU A 112 -10.52 16.45 6.16
N LYS A 113 -11.81 16.19 5.98
CA LYS A 113 -12.33 15.50 4.79
C LYS A 113 -12.12 16.34 3.52
N TYR A 114 -12.25 17.64 3.61
CA TYR A 114 -12.04 18.55 2.46
C TYR A 114 -10.58 18.52 1.96
N PHE A 115 -9.62 18.43 2.86
CA PHE A 115 -8.20 18.37 2.51
C PHE A 115 -7.71 16.96 2.10
N HIS A 116 -8.48 15.92 2.41
CA HIS A 116 -8.15 14.52 2.15
C HIS A 116 -9.33 13.83 1.45
N ASN A 117 -9.34 13.87 0.12
CA ASN A 117 -10.44 13.35 -0.72
C ASN A 117 -10.60 11.82 -0.62
N ASP A 118 -9.59 11.14 -0.15
CA ASP A 118 -9.52 9.71 0.11
C ASP A 118 -10.14 9.30 1.46
N ILE A 119 -10.49 10.29 2.31
CA ILE A 119 -11.25 10.05 3.54
C ILE A 119 -12.74 10.02 3.23
N ASN A 120 -13.35 8.86 3.35
CA ASN A 120 -14.79 8.69 3.19
C ASN A 120 -15.57 9.29 4.36
N LYS A 121 -15.10 9.00 5.60
CA LYS A 121 -15.82 9.38 6.81
C LYS A 121 -14.86 9.64 7.97
N VAL A 122 -15.12 10.71 8.72
CA VAL A 122 -14.52 11.00 10.03
C VAL A 122 -15.65 11.14 11.03
N THR A 123 -15.66 10.29 12.07
CA THR A 123 -16.76 10.26 13.05
C THR A 123 -16.19 10.06 14.44
N ILE A 124 -16.77 10.73 15.42
CA ILE A 124 -16.55 10.41 16.82
C ILE A 124 -17.79 9.70 17.34
N TYR A 125 -17.62 8.45 17.78
CA TYR A 125 -18.69 7.67 18.42
C TYR A 125 -18.60 7.86 19.92
N ILE A 126 -19.73 8.26 20.55
CA ILE A 126 -19.78 8.57 21.99
C ILE A 126 -20.95 7.88 22.69
N ASN A 127 -20.81 7.63 24.00
CA ASN A 127 -21.81 6.94 24.81
C ASN A 127 -22.87 7.88 25.41
N ASN A 128 -22.82 9.18 25.16
CA ASN A 128 -23.81 10.15 25.70
C ASN A 128 -25.10 10.27 24.83
N GLY A 129 -25.23 9.48 23.77
CA GLY A 129 -26.42 9.44 22.91
C GLY A 129 -26.59 10.61 21.96
N ILE A 130 -25.64 11.52 21.88
CA ILE A 130 -25.68 12.65 20.93
C ILE A 130 -25.44 12.10 19.53
N LYS A 131 -26.24 12.54 18.58
CA LYS A 131 -26.09 12.25 17.15
C LYS A 131 -26.17 13.54 16.35
N HIS A 132 -25.21 13.75 15.46
CA HIS A 132 -25.20 14.88 14.57
C HIS A 132 -24.52 14.55 13.24
N ASP A 133 -25.30 14.58 12.18
CA ASP A 133 -24.88 14.27 10.80
C ASP A 133 -23.98 13.01 10.71
N THR A 134 -22.86 13.11 10.06
CA THR A 134 -21.86 12.02 9.91
C THR A 134 -20.67 12.17 10.84
N THR A 135 -20.56 13.29 11.56
CA THR A 135 -19.41 13.65 12.40
C THR A 135 -19.50 13.12 13.84
N LEU A 136 -20.72 12.95 14.34
CA LEU A 136 -20.98 12.51 15.71
C LEU A 136 -22.09 11.47 15.74
N ALA A 137 -21.85 10.32 16.35
CA ALA A 137 -22.81 9.22 16.41
C ALA A 137 -22.77 8.47 17.75
N PRO A 138 -23.87 7.79 18.12
CA PRO A 138 -23.89 6.96 19.32
C PRO A 138 -22.95 5.77 19.19
N LEU A 139 -22.31 5.40 20.28
CA LEU A 139 -21.41 4.25 20.36
C LEU A 139 -22.08 2.92 19.98
N SER A 140 -23.40 2.81 20.25
CA SER A 140 -24.21 1.65 19.92
C SER A 140 -24.28 1.32 18.43
N GLU A 141 -23.98 2.28 17.54
CA GLU A 141 -23.97 2.02 16.09
C GLU A 141 -22.82 1.09 15.67
N ILE A 142 -21.73 1.03 16.46
CA ILE A 142 -20.54 0.24 16.14
C ILE A 142 -20.28 -0.94 17.08
N GLU A 143 -21.13 -1.18 18.07
CA GLU A 143 -20.94 -2.26 19.05
C GLU A 143 -20.83 -3.66 18.43
N ASN A 144 -21.44 -3.88 17.27
CA ASN A 144 -21.40 -5.15 16.55
C ASN A 144 -20.25 -5.23 15.52
N GLU A 145 -19.50 -4.16 15.33
CA GLU A 145 -18.38 -4.15 14.38
C GLU A 145 -17.15 -4.88 14.96
N ALA A 146 -16.42 -5.58 14.09
CA ALA A 146 -15.28 -6.41 14.49
C ALA A 146 -14.18 -5.64 15.22
N PHE A 147 -14.00 -4.35 14.89
CA PHE A 147 -12.99 -3.48 15.49
C PHE A 147 -13.38 -2.91 16.86
N TYR A 148 -14.67 -2.96 17.24
CA TYR A 148 -15.19 -2.28 18.43
C TYR A 148 -14.44 -2.64 19.71
N ASN A 149 -14.31 -3.94 20.00
CA ASN A 149 -13.69 -4.41 21.24
C ASN A 149 -12.21 -3.95 21.36
N SER A 150 -11.48 -3.90 20.28
CA SER A 150 -10.12 -3.38 20.29
C SER A 150 -10.09 -1.87 20.44
N ALA A 151 -10.96 -1.15 19.73
CA ALA A 151 -11.00 0.30 19.76
C ALA A 151 -11.42 0.86 21.14
N VAL A 152 -12.38 0.24 21.82
CA VAL A 152 -12.86 0.71 23.13
C VAL A 152 -11.84 0.48 24.25
N ASN A 153 -10.97 -0.53 24.11
CA ASN A 153 -9.97 -0.90 25.11
C ASN A 153 -8.57 -0.36 24.83
N SER A 154 -8.33 0.24 23.66
CA SER A 154 -7.00 0.71 23.25
C SER A 154 -7.01 2.20 22.93
N THR A 155 -6.05 2.94 23.49
CA THR A 155 -5.73 4.32 23.10
C THR A 155 -4.77 4.38 21.92
N ASN A 156 -4.18 3.24 21.54
CA ASN A 156 -3.34 3.15 20.35
C ASN A 156 -4.19 3.18 19.10
N ILE A 157 -3.64 3.68 18.02
CA ILE A 157 -4.26 3.65 16.70
C ILE A 157 -4.24 2.20 16.21
N ASN A 158 -5.40 1.70 15.81
CA ASN A 158 -5.54 0.37 15.24
C ASN A 158 -6.18 0.48 13.86
N TRP A 159 -5.59 -0.19 12.90
CA TRP A 159 -6.05 -0.24 11.52
C TRP A 159 -6.74 -1.56 11.22
N TYR A 160 -7.88 -1.49 10.54
CA TYR A 160 -8.68 -2.63 10.13
C TYR A 160 -8.99 -2.52 8.64
N VAL A 161 -8.92 -3.64 7.94
CA VAL A 161 -9.22 -3.73 6.51
C VAL A 161 -10.51 -4.50 6.33
N ASP A 162 -11.54 -3.85 5.80
CA ASP A 162 -12.76 -4.49 5.32
C ASP A 162 -12.67 -4.61 3.79
N LYS A 163 -12.32 -5.80 3.31
CA LYS A 163 -12.16 -6.07 1.88
C LYS A 163 -13.47 -6.10 1.13
N ASP A 164 -14.56 -6.49 1.80
CA ASP A 164 -15.87 -6.62 1.18
C ASP A 164 -16.49 -5.24 0.93
N LYS A 165 -16.29 -4.33 1.87
CA LYS A 165 -16.73 -2.92 1.76
C LYS A 165 -15.70 -2.02 1.09
N LYS A 166 -14.47 -2.52 0.83
CA LYS A 166 -13.32 -1.75 0.34
C LYS A 166 -13.01 -0.54 1.22
N GLU A 167 -12.94 -0.77 2.50
CA GLU A 167 -12.70 0.26 3.50
C GLU A 167 -11.44 -0.05 4.31
N LEU A 168 -10.66 0.99 4.57
CA LEU A 168 -9.57 0.98 5.52
C LEU A 168 -9.96 1.83 6.71
N ILE A 169 -10.11 1.20 7.88
CA ILE A 169 -10.68 1.81 9.07
C ILE A 169 -9.59 2.00 10.12
N SER A 170 -9.43 3.23 10.58
CA SER A 170 -8.65 3.57 11.78
C SER A 170 -9.61 3.84 12.93
N ALA A 171 -9.42 3.15 14.07
CA ALA A 171 -10.25 3.36 15.24
C ALA A 171 -9.44 3.31 16.54
N ARG A 172 -9.71 4.23 17.47
CA ARG A 172 -9.07 4.30 18.77
C ARG A 172 -9.93 5.00 19.82
N LYS A 173 -9.68 4.68 21.11
CA LYS A 173 -10.31 5.37 22.23
C LYS A 173 -9.76 6.78 22.39
N MET A 174 -10.65 7.74 22.64
CA MET A 174 -10.29 9.11 22.98
C MET A 174 -10.08 9.21 24.50
N SER A 175 -8.82 9.23 24.92
CA SER A 175 -8.46 9.35 26.34
C SER A 175 -8.86 10.70 26.97
N THR A 176 -8.93 11.75 26.17
CA THR A 176 -9.29 13.11 26.60
C THR A 176 -10.72 13.21 27.13
N LEU A 177 -11.63 12.37 26.67
CA LEU A 177 -13.03 12.34 27.14
C LEU A 177 -13.24 11.53 28.41
N ALA A 178 -12.27 10.70 28.81
CA ALA A 178 -12.40 9.83 29.97
C ALA A 178 -12.50 10.62 31.28
N THR A 179 -11.89 11.80 31.40
CA THR A 179 -12.00 12.68 32.56
C THR A 179 -13.42 13.19 32.81
N ALA A 180 -14.23 13.30 31.76
CA ALA A 180 -15.65 13.66 31.84
C ALA A 180 -16.57 12.44 31.97
N GLY A 181 -16.04 11.23 32.14
CA GLY A 181 -16.83 10.00 32.19
C GLY A 181 -17.44 9.58 30.84
N ILE A 182 -16.97 10.18 29.75
CA ILE A 182 -17.45 9.89 28.39
C ILE A 182 -16.52 8.89 27.73
N THR A 183 -17.12 7.82 27.18
CA THR A 183 -16.41 6.90 26.29
C THR A 183 -16.59 7.38 24.86
N GLY A 184 -15.49 7.76 24.23
CA GLY A 184 -15.46 8.18 22.84
C GLY A 184 -14.50 7.33 22.03
N ILE A 185 -14.89 6.98 20.80
CA ILE A 185 -14.06 6.32 19.79
C ILE A 185 -13.93 7.26 18.61
N MET A 186 -12.68 7.63 18.32
CA MET A 186 -12.31 8.29 17.09
C MET A 186 -12.28 7.28 15.96
N TYR A 187 -12.94 7.57 14.85
CA TYR A 187 -13.08 6.70 13.68
C TYR A 187 -12.76 7.47 12.40
N ILE A 188 -11.84 6.94 11.61
CA ILE A 188 -11.56 7.40 10.25
C ILE A 188 -11.75 6.22 9.31
N ASN A 189 -12.52 6.44 8.24
CA ASN A 189 -12.70 5.50 7.15
C ASN A 189 -12.06 6.09 5.90
N VAL A 190 -11.09 5.37 5.35
CA VAL A 190 -10.34 5.72 4.15
C VAL A 190 -10.72 4.77 3.03
N ASP A 191 -10.79 5.29 1.82
CA ASP A 191 -11.01 4.49 0.62
C ASP A 191 -9.83 3.54 0.37
N TYR A 192 -10.11 2.24 0.43
CA TYR A 192 -9.12 1.19 0.22
C TYR A 192 -8.50 1.24 -1.18
N ASP A 193 -9.34 1.51 -2.21
CA ASP A 193 -8.87 1.54 -3.59
C ASP A 193 -7.86 2.69 -3.80
N SER A 194 -8.06 3.84 -3.15
CA SER A 194 -7.10 4.96 -3.20
C SER A 194 -5.71 4.57 -2.68
N ILE A 195 -5.63 3.80 -1.60
CA ILE A 195 -4.36 3.31 -1.07
C ILE A 195 -3.75 2.24 -1.97
N MET A 196 -4.56 1.33 -2.51
CA MET A 196 -4.09 0.30 -3.44
C MET A 196 -3.60 0.91 -4.76
N ASP A 197 -4.22 1.97 -5.25
CA ASP A 197 -3.77 2.70 -6.44
C ASP A 197 -2.39 3.35 -6.25
N ILE A 198 -2.12 3.90 -5.07
CA ILE A 198 -0.79 4.43 -4.72
C ILE A 198 0.25 3.30 -4.78
N TYR A 199 -0.06 2.16 -4.17
CA TYR A 199 0.80 0.98 -4.20
C TYR A 199 1.04 0.48 -5.63
N ALA A 200 -0.03 0.33 -6.43
CA ALA A 200 0.04 -0.15 -7.81
C ALA A 200 0.83 0.81 -8.72
N LYS A 201 0.60 2.12 -8.63
CA LYS A 201 1.35 3.13 -9.39
C LYS A 201 2.84 3.08 -9.08
N GLY A 202 3.22 2.97 -7.80
CA GLY A 202 4.60 2.83 -7.41
C GLY A 202 5.30 1.60 -8.00
N LEU A 203 4.58 0.48 -8.16
CA LEU A 203 5.07 -0.71 -8.83
C LEU A 203 5.21 -0.53 -10.35
N ILE A 204 4.23 0.09 -10.99
CA ILE A 204 4.20 0.28 -12.46
C ILE A 204 5.26 1.28 -12.88
N ASP A 205 5.37 2.43 -12.24
CA ASP A 205 6.31 3.49 -12.62
C ASP A 205 7.77 3.04 -12.50
N ASN A 206 8.08 2.17 -11.55
CA ASN A 206 9.45 1.68 -11.33
C ASN A 206 9.76 0.33 -11.99
N SER A 207 8.74 -0.47 -12.35
CA SER A 207 8.88 -1.78 -12.99
C SER A 207 8.35 -1.85 -14.43
N GLY A 208 7.81 -0.76 -14.94
CA GLY A 208 7.00 -0.70 -16.17
C GLY A 208 7.65 -1.22 -17.46
N ILE A 209 8.96 -1.45 -17.47
CA ILE A 209 9.65 -2.06 -18.62
C ILE A 209 9.64 -3.59 -18.54
N CYS A 210 9.66 -4.19 -17.35
CA CYS A 210 9.74 -5.64 -17.18
C CYS A 210 8.42 -6.39 -17.42
N LEU A 211 7.29 -5.82 -17.01
CA LEU A 211 5.98 -6.48 -17.16
C LEU A 211 5.48 -6.49 -18.61
N LEU A 212 5.80 -5.47 -19.40
CA LEU A 212 5.50 -5.44 -20.84
C LEU A 212 6.30 -6.48 -21.63
N TYR A 213 7.54 -6.74 -21.24
CA TYR A 213 8.42 -7.69 -21.95
C TYR A 213 8.06 -9.16 -21.66
N THR A 214 7.51 -9.47 -20.48
CA THR A 214 7.07 -10.84 -20.14
C THR A 214 5.70 -11.17 -20.71
N SER A 215 4.83 -10.18 -20.94
CA SER A 215 3.52 -10.36 -21.57
C SER A 215 3.66 -10.65 -23.07
N ASP A 216 4.50 -9.91 -23.80
CA ASP A 216 4.75 -10.13 -25.24
C ASP A 216 5.46 -11.46 -25.51
N ALA A 217 6.34 -11.92 -24.60
CA ALA A 217 7.04 -13.20 -24.77
C ALA A 217 6.17 -14.43 -24.43
N ALA A 218 5.05 -14.25 -23.74
CA ALA A 218 4.11 -15.33 -23.43
C ALA A 218 3.06 -15.55 -24.53
N ASP A 219 2.82 -14.56 -25.37
CA ASP A 219 1.86 -14.65 -26.49
C ASP A 219 2.48 -15.20 -27.80
N GLU A 220 3.82 -15.42 -27.85
CA GLU A 220 4.52 -16.00 -29.02
C GLU A 220 4.93 -17.49 -28.84
N LEU A 221 4.45 -18.20 -27.80
CA LEU A 221 4.66 -19.63 -27.57
C LEU A 221 3.33 -20.38 -27.55
#